data_af510f7b06050239aec7f13d4354a48e
#
_entry.id   af510f7b06050239aec7f13d4354a48e
#
_cell.length_a   1.000
_cell.length_b   1.000
_cell.length_c   1.000
_cell.angle_alpha   90.00
_cell.angle_beta   90.00
_cell.angle_gamma   90.00
#
_symmetry.space_group_name_H-M   'P 1'
#
loop_
_entity.id
_entity.type
_entity.pdbx_description
1 polymer ?
#
loop_
_entity_poly.entity_id
_entity_poly.type
_entity_poly.pdbx_seq_one_letter_code
_entity_poly.pdbx_strand_id
1 'polypeptide(L)'
;MKKRERVFAAMKNQPVDKVPSYFTMHFPREVAFGEAAVEEHLKFFKEVNPDIQKIMNENLVPNMGSIKTPDDWKCIRSISLNDKFMQDEIELVKRVLDRCDMDAYNIGTLHGIVASTIHPIEPDYGYMPVRQLLVSHLRQDKAPVLDAMKRIADGLCQLAGKFVELGLDGILYAGLGGERFLFTDQEFEEYIMPFDKQIMNACLEAGGNNILHMCKTDVNFDRYKSYKGLYTDR
;
A
#
# COMPACT_ATOMS: atom_id res chain seq x y z
N MET A 1 -2.91 -13.27 26.37
CA MET A 1 -3.74 -12.63 25.32
C MET A 1 -3.37 -13.25 23.98
N LYS A 2 -4.36 -13.57 23.13
CA LYS A 2 -4.09 -14.04 21.76
C LYS A 2 -3.48 -12.90 20.93
N LYS A 3 -2.74 -13.23 19.87
CA LYS A 3 -2.05 -12.24 19.02
C LYS A 3 -3.00 -11.18 18.47
N ARG A 4 -4.08 -11.62 17.81
CA ARG A 4 -5.10 -10.72 17.22
C ARG A 4 -5.78 -9.84 18.26
N GLU A 5 -6.15 -10.38 19.41
CA GLU A 5 -6.73 -9.64 20.52
C GLU A 5 -5.77 -8.55 21.04
N ARG A 6 -4.47 -8.88 21.15
CA ARG A 6 -3.43 -7.96 21.58
C ARG A 6 -3.31 -6.78 20.61
N VAL A 7 -3.32 -7.03 19.29
CA VAL A 7 -3.26 -5.98 18.29
C VAL A 7 -4.48 -5.07 18.40
N PHE A 8 -5.70 -5.61 18.48
CA PHE A 8 -6.92 -4.82 18.65
C PHE A 8 -6.93 -4.01 19.95
N ALA A 9 -6.44 -4.59 21.07
CA ALA A 9 -6.35 -3.87 22.33
C ALA A 9 -5.35 -2.70 22.24
N ALA A 10 -4.18 -2.92 21.63
CA ALA A 10 -3.19 -1.87 21.41
C ALA A 10 -3.74 -0.75 20.52
N MET A 11 -4.42 -1.10 19.42
CA MET A 11 -5.07 -0.13 18.54
C MET A 11 -6.10 0.75 19.25
N LYS A 12 -6.75 0.21 20.29
CA LYS A 12 -7.75 0.93 21.12
C LYS A 12 -7.14 1.60 22.35
N ASN A 13 -5.81 1.67 22.45
CA ASN A 13 -5.10 2.17 23.63
C ASN A 13 -5.49 1.43 24.93
N GLN A 14 -5.84 0.15 24.85
CA GLN A 14 -6.17 -0.70 25.99
C GLN A 14 -4.90 -1.41 26.49
N PRO A 15 -4.85 -1.82 27.77
CA PRO A 15 -3.74 -2.56 28.31
C PRO A 15 -3.48 -3.86 27.53
N VAL A 16 -2.21 -4.15 27.26
CA VAL A 16 -1.74 -5.37 26.61
C VAL A 16 -0.69 -6.07 27.45
N ASP A 17 -0.58 -7.39 27.27
CA ASP A 17 0.41 -8.20 27.97
C ASP A 17 1.85 -7.98 27.46
N LYS A 18 2.01 -7.58 26.19
CA LYS A 18 3.26 -7.14 25.56
C LYS A 18 2.94 -6.25 24.36
N VAL A 19 3.92 -5.47 23.90
CA VAL A 19 3.79 -4.68 22.67
C VAL A 19 3.62 -5.61 21.47
N PRO A 20 2.57 -5.42 20.64
CA PRO A 20 2.44 -6.17 19.39
C PRO A 20 3.62 -5.93 18.47
N SER A 21 4.07 -6.96 17.80
CA SER A 21 5.20 -6.89 16.89
C SER A 21 4.81 -7.25 15.46
N TYR A 22 5.42 -6.55 14.49
CA TYR A 22 5.42 -6.96 13.10
C TYR A 22 6.75 -6.61 12.44
N PHE A 23 7.03 -7.27 11.34
CA PHE A 23 8.22 -7.01 10.55
C PHE A 23 7.86 -6.93 9.08
N THR A 24 8.54 -6.06 8.36
CA THR A 24 8.35 -5.91 6.92
C THR A 24 9.60 -6.36 6.19
N MET A 25 9.40 -7.03 5.07
CA MET A 25 10.48 -7.39 4.16
C MET A 25 9.96 -7.43 2.73
N HIS A 26 10.85 -7.21 1.78
CA HIS A 26 10.65 -7.55 0.39
C HIS A 26 11.33 -8.89 0.12
N PHE A 27 10.70 -9.73 -0.68
CA PHE A 27 11.30 -11.00 -1.08
C PHE A 27 12.21 -10.81 -2.29
N PRO A 28 13.31 -11.58 -2.39
CA PRO A 28 14.08 -11.67 -3.63
C PRO A 28 13.18 -12.05 -4.81
N ARG A 29 13.47 -11.49 -5.99
CA ARG A 29 12.61 -11.64 -7.17
C ARG A 29 12.29 -13.09 -7.53
N GLU A 30 13.21 -13.99 -7.25
CA GLU A 30 13.11 -15.43 -7.52
C GLU A 30 11.98 -16.10 -6.72
N VAL A 31 11.60 -15.52 -5.60
CA VAL A 31 10.57 -16.05 -4.69
C VAL A 31 9.47 -15.03 -4.38
N ALA A 32 9.39 -13.95 -5.14
CA ALA A 32 8.44 -12.85 -4.89
C ALA A 32 7.03 -13.11 -5.45
N PHE A 33 6.83 -14.18 -6.23
CA PHE A 33 5.59 -14.43 -6.95
C PHE A 33 5.11 -15.87 -6.85
N GLY A 34 3.80 -16.07 -7.04
CA GLY A 34 3.17 -17.38 -7.13
C GLY A 34 3.35 -18.24 -5.88
N GLU A 35 3.53 -19.56 -6.06
CA GLU A 35 3.70 -20.50 -4.93
C GLU A 35 4.93 -20.20 -4.09
N ALA A 36 6.03 -19.82 -4.71
CA ALA A 36 7.25 -19.50 -3.98
C ALA A 36 7.03 -18.34 -2.99
N ALA A 37 6.27 -17.32 -3.37
CA ALA A 37 5.90 -16.23 -2.46
C ALA A 37 5.02 -16.72 -1.31
N VAL A 38 4.08 -17.63 -1.56
CA VAL A 38 3.27 -18.23 -0.48
C VAL A 38 4.16 -18.95 0.53
N GLU A 39 5.06 -19.81 0.06
CA GLU A 39 5.97 -20.57 0.92
C GLU A 39 6.89 -19.65 1.74
N GLU A 40 7.45 -18.61 1.12
CA GLU A 40 8.33 -17.68 1.85
C GLU A 40 7.57 -16.84 2.89
N HIS A 41 6.32 -16.43 2.62
CA HIS A 41 5.49 -15.78 3.65
C HIS A 41 5.26 -16.72 4.84
N LEU A 42 4.83 -17.96 4.59
CA LEU A 42 4.54 -18.92 5.64
C LEU A 42 5.78 -19.30 6.45
N LYS A 43 6.92 -19.47 5.77
CA LYS A 43 8.21 -19.70 6.42
C LYS A 43 8.58 -18.52 7.32
N PHE A 44 8.51 -17.29 6.81
CA PHE A 44 8.80 -16.08 7.57
C PHE A 44 7.88 -15.95 8.79
N PHE A 45 6.56 -16.14 8.63
CA PHE A 45 5.61 -16.08 9.73
C PHE A 45 5.89 -17.13 10.80
N LYS A 46 6.28 -18.33 10.39
CA LYS A 46 6.64 -19.41 11.32
C LYS A 46 7.93 -19.11 12.09
N GLU A 47 8.96 -18.61 11.41
CA GLU A 47 10.27 -18.35 12.02
C GLU A 47 10.24 -17.13 12.95
N VAL A 48 9.57 -16.05 12.53
CA VAL A 48 9.50 -14.79 13.29
C VAL A 48 8.39 -14.80 14.32
N ASN A 49 7.31 -15.53 14.07
CA ASN A 49 6.13 -15.64 14.92
C ASN A 49 5.54 -14.28 15.36
N PRO A 50 5.30 -13.32 14.42
CA PRO A 50 4.85 -11.98 14.76
C PRO A 50 3.39 -11.96 15.22
N ASP A 51 2.98 -10.88 15.89
CA ASP A 51 1.57 -10.64 16.23
C ASP A 51 0.76 -10.19 15.01
N ILE A 52 1.40 -9.46 14.09
CA ILE A 52 0.81 -9.01 12.82
C ILE A 52 1.54 -9.73 11.68
N GLN A 53 0.80 -10.49 10.90
CA GLN A 53 1.27 -11.15 9.68
C GLN A 53 0.95 -10.27 8.49
N LYS A 54 1.98 -9.64 7.93
CA LYS A 54 1.86 -8.76 6.77
C LYS A 54 2.15 -9.54 5.49
N ILE A 55 1.15 -9.68 4.63
CA ILE A 55 1.32 -10.22 3.29
C ILE A 55 1.88 -9.12 2.40
N MET A 56 3.07 -9.35 1.84
CA MET A 56 3.73 -8.39 0.96
C MET A 56 3.17 -8.47 -0.46
N ASN A 57 2.94 -7.32 -1.06
CA ASN A 57 2.49 -7.19 -2.44
C ASN A 57 3.66 -6.80 -3.34
N GLU A 58 4.16 -7.74 -4.13
CA GLU A 58 5.14 -7.49 -5.19
C GLU A 58 4.48 -7.47 -6.59
N ASN A 59 3.16 -7.63 -6.66
CA ASN A 59 2.37 -7.53 -7.89
C ASN A 59 2.03 -6.05 -8.17
N LEU A 60 3.01 -5.32 -8.68
CA LEU A 60 2.93 -3.87 -8.86
C LEU A 60 2.13 -3.50 -10.10
N VAL A 61 1.65 -2.24 -10.14
CA VAL A 61 1.01 -1.67 -11.35
C VAL A 61 2.00 -1.77 -12.53
N PRO A 62 1.61 -2.44 -13.63
CA PRO A 62 2.53 -2.72 -14.73
C PRO A 62 2.78 -1.49 -15.60
N ASN A 63 3.86 -1.55 -16.41
CA ASN A 63 4.11 -0.55 -17.44
C ASN A 63 2.94 -0.49 -18.44
N MET A 64 2.49 0.70 -18.76
CA MET A 64 1.39 0.98 -19.70
C MET A 64 1.80 1.90 -20.84
N GLY A 65 3.07 2.27 -20.91
CA GLY A 65 3.60 3.15 -21.94
C GLY A 65 4.75 4.03 -21.44
N SER A 66 5.37 4.75 -22.35
CA SER A 66 6.46 5.69 -22.03
C SER A 66 5.89 7.04 -21.62
N ILE A 67 6.39 7.62 -20.55
CA ILE A 67 5.95 8.90 -20.01
C ILE A 67 7.15 9.87 -20.00
N LYS A 68 7.12 10.86 -20.87
CA LYS A 68 8.17 11.89 -21.01
C LYS A 68 7.64 13.30 -20.79
N THR A 69 6.36 13.51 -21.01
CA THR A 69 5.65 14.79 -20.85
C THR A 69 4.40 14.59 -19.99
N PRO A 70 3.81 15.66 -19.44
CA PRO A 70 2.55 15.54 -18.71
C PRO A 70 1.42 14.90 -19.52
N ASP A 71 1.34 15.14 -20.81
CA ASP A 71 0.28 14.60 -21.67
C ASP A 71 0.37 13.07 -21.84
N ASP A 72 1.55 12.49 -21.72
CA ASP A 72 1.77 11.05 -21.86
C ASP A 72 1.09 10.24 -20.73
N TRP A 73 0.74 10.86 -19.58
CA TRP A 73 -0.01 10.20 -18.53
C TRP A 73 -1.39 9.68 -18.96
N LYS A 74 -1.87 10.14 -20.09
CA LYS A 74 -3.10 9.62 -20.72
C LYS A 74 -3.00 8.14 -21.11
N CYS A 75 -1.78 7.61 -21.27
CA CYS A 75 -1.57 6.18 -21.55
C CYS A 75 -1.92 5.28 -20.35
N ILE A 76 -1.92 5.81 -19.14
CA ILE A 76 -2.31 5.06 -17.95
C ILE A 76 -3.81 4.78 -18.00
N ARG A 77 -4.18 3.54 -18.22
CA ARG A 77 -5.58 3.09 -18.24
C ARG A 77 -6.11 2.86 -16.82
N SER A 78 -7.41 2.76 -16.71
CA SER A 78 -8.04 2.28 -15.47
C SER A 78 -7.57 0.85 -15.16
N ILE A 79 -7.29 0.61 -13.89
CA ILE A 79 -6.99 -0.72 -13.35
C ILE A 79 -8.19 -1.25 -12.58
N SER A 80 -8.34 -2.57 -12.53
CA SER A 80 -9.47 -3.23 -11.91
C SER A 80 -9.09 -4.61 -11.38
N LEU A 81 -9.97 -5.23 -10.59
CA LEU A 81 -9.77 -6.60 -10.08
C LEU A 81 -9.61 -7.65 -11.21
N ASN A 82 -9.94 -7.33 -12.46
CA ASN A 82 -9.75 -8.23 -13.60
C ASN A 82 -8.32 -8.18 -14.18
N ASP A 83 -7.51 -7.21 -13.76
CA ASP A 83 -6.12 -7.13 -14.20
C ASP A 83 -5.26 -8.24 -13.59
N LYS A 84 -4.39 -8.82 -14.41
CA LYS A 84 -3.59 -9.98 -13.99
C LYS A 84 -2.80 -9.74 -12.70
N PHE A 85 -2.13 -8.61 -12.55
CA PHE A 85 -1.34 -8.30 -11.36
C PHE A 85 -2.22 -8.24 -10.10
N MET A 86 -3.47 -7.76 -10.19
CA MET A 86 -4.41 -7.77 -9.08
C MET A 86 -4.94 -9.18 -8.79
N GLN A 87 -5.20 -9.97 -9.83
CA GLN A 87 -5.59 -11.38 -9.66
C GLN A 87 -4.48 -12.21 -9.03
N ASP A 88 -3.23 -11.97 -9.43
CA ASP A 88 -2.07 -12.65 -8.85
C ASP A 88 -1.92 -12.31 -7.36
N GLU A 89 -2.14 -11.06 -6.97
CA GLU A 89 -2.11 -10.64 -5.56
C GLU A 89 -3.29 -11.23 -4.76
N ILE A 90 -4.50 -11.21 -5.31
CA ILE A 90 -5.68 -11.82 -4.69
C ILE A 90 -5.46 -13.32 -4.45
N GLU A 91 -4.89 -14.01 -5.42
CA GLU A 91 -4.59 -15.45 -5.29
C GLU A 91 -3.50 -15.70 -4.25
N LEU A 92 -2.44 -14.87 -4.22
CA LEU A 92 -1.41 -14.94 -3.17
C LEU A 92 -2.03 -14.79 -1.78
N VAL A 93 -2.86 -13.76 -1.57
CA VAL A 93 -3.52 -13.50 -0.29
C VAL A 93 -4.39 -14.68 0.12
N LYS A 94 -5.21 -15.23 -0.77
CA LYS A 94 -6.04 -16.42 -0.47
C LYS A 94 -5.20 -17.59 0.02
N ARG A 95 -4.16 -17.93 -0.74
CA ARG A 95 -3.33 -19.11 -0.45
C ARG A 95 -2.51 -18.96 0.82
N VAL A 96 -2.09 -17.74 1.16
CA VAL A 96 -1.44 -17.46 2.43
C VAL A 96 -2.45 -17.58 3.58
N LEU A 97 -3.65 -16.99 3.46
CA LEU A 97 -4.69 -17.06 4.48
C LEU A 97 -5.17 -18.49 4.76
N ASP A 98 -5.24 -19.35 3.75
CA ASP A 98 -5.63 -20.76 3.91
C ASP A 98 -4.65 -21.55 4.80
N ARG A 99 -3.42 -21.05 5.02
CA ARG A 99 -2.31 -21.78 5.65
C ARG A 99 -1.62 -21.03 6.79
N CYS A 100 -1.86 -19.75 6.96
CA CYS A 100 -1.23 -18.93 7.99
C CYS A 100 -1.91 -19.08 9.38
N ASP A 101 -1.32 -18.46 10.39
CA ASP A 101 -1.89 -18.41 11.74
C ASP A 101 -3.07 -17.44 11.80
N MET A 102 -4.29 -17.96 11.87
CA MET A 102 -5.51 -17.17 12.00
C MET A 102 -5.72 -16.52 13.37
N ASP A 103 -4.93 -16.88 14.39
CA ASP A 103 -4.88 -16.17 15.66
C ASP A 103 -4.01 -14.89 15.57
N ALA A 104 -3.21 -14.72 14.51
CA ALA A 104 -2.49 -13.49 14.22
C ALA A 104 -3.43 -12.44 13.58
N TYR A 105 -2.98 -11.18 13.60
CA TYR A 105 -3.62 -10.09 12.87
C TYR A 105 -3.08 -10.06 11.45
N ASN A 106 -3.92 -10.41 10.48
CA ASN A 106 -3.51 -10.61 9.09
C ASN A 106 -3.84 -9.38 8.24
N ILE A 107 -2.83 -8.78 7.61
CA ILE A 107 -2.98 -7.59 6.75
C ILE A 107 -2.32 -7.77 5.40
N GLY A 108 -2.92 -7.18 4.37
CA GLY A 108 -2.34 -7.09 3.03
C GLY A 108 -1.58 -5.78 2.82
N THR A 109 -0.51 -5.79 2.05
CA THR A 109 0.19 -4.57 1.67
C THR A 109 -0.50 -3.90 0.50
N LEU A 110 -0.82 -2.61 0.66
CA LEU A 110 -1.30 -1.75 -0.41
C LEU A 110 -0.35 -0.57 -0.58
N HIS A 111 0.29 -0.50 -1.73
CA HIS A 111 1.15 0.64 -2.04
C HIS A 111 0.31 1.90 -2.23
N GLY A 112 0.71 2.99 -1.60
CA GLY A 112 0.03 4.28 -1.68
C GLY A 112 0.03 4.88 -3.09
N ILE A 113 -0.77 5.93 -3.28
CA ILE A 113 -1.00 6.49 -4.61
C ILE A 113 0.29 6.92 -5.32
N VAL A 114 1.23 7.56 -4.62
CA VAL A 114 2.51 7.98 -5.22
C VAL A 114 3.31 6.77 -5.73
N ALA A 115 3.45 5.72 -4.91
CA ALA A 115 4.16 4.51 -5.30
C ALA A 115 3.49 3.83 -6.51
N SER A 116 2.18 3.62 -6.43
CA SER A 116 1.43 2.94 -7.48
C SER A 116 1.41 3.74 -8.80
N THR A 117 1.52 5.07 -8.74
CA THR A 117 1.62 5.91 -9.93
C THR A 117 2.99 5.82 -10.60
N ILE A 118 4.07 5.67 -9.84
CA ILE A 118 5.41 5.60 -10.41
C ILE A 118 5.83 4.18 -10.82
N HIS A 119 5.28 3.13 -10.22
CA HIS A 119 5.64 1.74 -10.53
C HIS A 119 5.66 1.43 -12.04
N PRO A 120 4.68 1.90 -12.85
CA PRO A 120 4.69 1.61 -14.29
C PRO A 120 5.93 2.08 -15.03
N ILE A 121 6.60 3.11 -14.54
CA ILE A 121 7.70 3.79 -15.25
C ILE A 121 9.01 3.81 -14.45
N GLU A 122 9.00 3.35 -13.20
CA GLU A 122 10.21 3.30 -12.37
C GLU A 122 11.37 2.53 -13.02
N PRO A 123 11.15 1.39 -13.71
CA PRO A 123 12.23 0.68 -14.39
C PRO A 123 12.95 1.49 -15.45
N ASP A 124 12.28 2.46 -16.08
CA ASP A 124 12.85 3.29 -17.15
C ASP A 124 13.70 4.45 -16.60
N TYR A 125 13.36 4.95 -15.40
CA TYR A 125 13.94 6.16 -14.83
C TYR A 125 14.78 5.92 -13.58
N GLY A 126 14.51 4.85 -12.84
CA GLY A 126 15.02 4.61 -11.49
C GLY A 126 14.26 5.40 -10.43
N TYR A 127 14.41 4.95 -9.19
CA TYR A 127 13.54 5.32 -8.06
C TYR A 127 13.47 6.83 -7.76
N MET A 128 14.60 7.52 -7.65
CA MET A 128 14.58 8.96 -7.34
C MET A 128 14.19 9.83 -8.54
N PRO A 129 14.75 9.60 -9.74
CA PRO A 129 14.37 10.38 -10.92
C PRO A 129 12.89 10.27 -11.28
N VAL A 130 12.27 9.09 -11.14
CA VAL A 130 10.83 8.93 -11.45
C VAL A 130 9.93 9.74 -10.51
N ARG A 131 10.31 9.87 -9.24
CA ARG A 131 9.58 10.68 -8.25
C ARG A 131 9.70 12.17 -8.55
N GLN A 132 10.89 12.62 -8.96
CA GLN A 132 11.12 13.99 -9.41
C GLN A 132 10.35 14.29 -10.71
N LEU A 133 10.27 13.31 -11.63
CA LEU A 133 9.48 13.42 -12.86
C LEU A 133 7.99 13.62 -12.54
N LEU A 134 7.43 12.81 -11.65
CA LEU A 134 6.04 12.94 -11.21
C LEU A 134 5.74 14.35 -10.68
N VAL A 135 6.59 14.84 -9.77
CA VAL A 135 6.45 16.20 -9.19
C VAL A 135 6.57 17.27 -10.28
N SER A 136 7.55 17.12 -11.17
CA SER A 136 7.75 18.06 -12.30
C SER A 136 6.53 18.13 -13.20
N HIS A 137 5.97 16.98 -13.56
CA HIS A 137 4.78 16.92 -14.42
C HIS A 137 3.54 17.48 -13.73
N LEU A 138 3.34 17.21 -12.44
CA LEU A 138 2.25 17.83 -11.65
C LEU A 138 2.36 19.37 -11.63
N ARG A 139 3.57 19.92 -11.58
CA ARG A 139 3.83 21.37 -11.60
C ARG A 139 3.67 21.99 -12.99
N GLN A 140 3.96 21.24 -14.06
CA GLN A 140 3.83 21.72 -15.45
C GLN A 140 2.38 21.69 -15.92
N ASP A 141 1.71 20.56 -15.81
CA ASP A 141 0.30 20.35 -16.11
C ASP A 141 -0.24 19.20 -15.26
N LYS A 142 -0.94 19.54 -14.19
CA LYS A 142 -1.46 18.57 -13.24
C LYS A 142 -2.62 17.73 -13.78
N ALA A 143 -3.38 18.24 -14.75
CA ALA A 143 -4.64 17.61 -15.14
C ALA A 143 -4.49 16.18 -15.65
N PRO A 144 -3.62 15.85 -16.63
CA PRO A 144 -3.47 14.48 -17.10
C PRO A 144 -2.85 13.56 -16.04
N VAL A 145 -2.01 14.09 -15.13
CA VAL A 145 -1.38 13.33 -14.05
C VAL A 145 -2.42 12.93 -13.00
N LEU A 146 -3.21 13.89 -12.52
CA LEU A 146 -4.26 13.63 -11.54
C LEU A 146 -5.35 12.69 -12.08
N ASP A 147 -5.66 12.78 -13.37
CA ASP A 147 -6.59 11.86 -14.02
C ASP A 147 -6.03 10.43 -14.09
N ALA A 148 -4.74 10.26 -14.35
CA ALA A 148 -4.06 8.97 -14.26
C ALA A 148 -4.06 8.43 -12.82
N MET A 149 -3.72 9.27 -11.83
CA MET A 149 -3.76 8.90 -10.41
C MET A 149 -5.16 8.47 -9.98
N LYS A 150 -6.21 9.15 -10.47
CA LYS A 150 -7.59 8.77 -10.20
C LYS A 150 -7.91 7.36 -10.71
N ARG A 151 -7.53 7.05 -11.96
CA ARG A 151 -7.75 5.71 -12.55
C ARG A 151 -7.05 4.61 -11.75
N ILE A 152 -5.86 4.89 -11.23
CA ILE A 152 -5.12 3.97 -10.35
C ILE A 152 -5.83 3.86 -8.99
N ALA A 153 -6.18 4.98 -8.36
CA ALA A 153 -6.83 4.99 -7.05
C ALA A 153 -8.15 4.23 -7.04
N ASP A 154 -8.98 4.40 -8.09
CA ASP A 154 -10.26 3.70 -8.22
C ASP A 154 -10.07 2.16 -8.21
N GLY A 155 -9.01 1.64 -8.84
CA GLY A 155 -8.69 0.22 -8.80
C GLY A 155 -8.10 -0.24 -7.46
N LEU A 156 -7.26 0.60 -6.84
CA LEU A 156 -6.73 0.30 -5.50
C LEU A 156 -7.83 0.27 -4.43
N CYS A 157 -8.87 1.09 -4.56
CA CYS A 157 -10.06 1.01 -3.71
C CYS A 157 -10.74 -0.36 -3.82
N GLN A 158 -10.88 -0.89 -5.04
CA GLN A 158 -11.43 -2.22 -5.26
C GLN A 158 -10.57 -3.30 -4.59
N LEU A 159 -9.24 -3.21 -4.71
CA LEU A 159 -8.32 -4.16 -4.09
C LEU A 159 -8.36 -4.09 -2.57
N ALA A 160 -8.44 -2.88 -1.99
CA ALA A 160 -8.57 -2.68 -0.54
C ALA A 160 -9.83 -3.37 0.00
N GLY A 161 -10.98 -3.16 -0.64
CA GLY A 161 -12.23 -3.83 -0.29
C GLY A 161 -12.14 -5.35 -0.45
N LYS A 162 -11.50 -5.82 -1.54
CA LYS A 162 -11.32 -7.25 -1.81
C LYS A 162 -10.46 -7.95 -0.76
N PHE A 163 -9.43 -7.29 -0.25
CA PHE A 163 -8.59 -7.83 0.83
C PHE A 163 -9.43 -8.11 2.09
N VAL A 164 -10.29 -7.19 2.48
CA VAL A 164 -11.18 -7.37 3.64
C VAL A 164 -12.21 -8.49 3.38
N GLU A 165 -12.80 -8.54 2.18
CA GLU A 165 -13.73 -9.60 1.76
C GLU A 165 -13.07 -11.00 1.84
N LEU A 166 -11.77 -11.10 1.56
CA LEU A 166 -11.01 -12.36 1.66
C LEU A 166 -10.72 -12.77 3.11
N GLY A 167 -10.95 -11.91 4.08
CA GLY A 167 -10.75 -12.20 5.50
C GLY A 167 -9.51 -11.57 6.13
N LEU A 168 -8.85 -10.64 5.44
CA LEU A 168 -7.83 -9.82 6.06
C LEU A 168 -8.44 -8.86 7.08
N ASP A 169 -7.75 -8.60 8.17
CA ASP A 169 -8.14 -7.64 9.21
C ASP A 169 -8.05 -6.18 8.72
N GLY A 170 -7.35 -5.97 7.60
CA GLY A 170 -7.16 -4.67 6.98
C GLY A 170 -5.95 -4.60 6.06
N ILE A 171 -5.43 -3.39 5.89
CA ILE A 171 -4.28 -3.13 5.02
C ILE A 171 -3.14 -2.46 5.77
N LEU A 172 -1.90 -2.76 5.34
CA LEU A 172 -0.76 -1.87 5.51
C LEU A 172 -0.72 -0.93 4.32
N TYR A 173 -1.08 0.31 4.52
CA TYR A 173 -1.01 1.35 3.49
C TYR A 173 0.39 1.98 3.47
N ALA A 174 1.18 1.68 2.45
CA ALA A 174 2.55 2.17 2.31
C ALA A 174 2.55 3.54 1.60
N GLY A 175 2.40 4.62 2.38
CA GLY A 175 2.36 5.99 1.88
C GLY A 175 3.75 6.51 1.49
N LEU A 176 3.87 7.04 0.28
CA LEU A 176 5.00 7.83 -0.21
C LEU A 176 4.59 9.28 -0.43
N GLY A 177 5.57 10.17 -0.62
CA GLY A 177 5.33 11.58 -0.90
C GLY A 177 5.26 12.46 0.33
N GLY A 178 5.36 11.88 1.52
CA GLY A 178 5.38 12.63 2.78
C GLY A 178 6.69 13.38 3.04
N GLU A 179 7.75 13.13 2.29
CA GLU A 179 9.06 13.76 2.46
C GLU A 179 9.00 15.25 2.16
N ARG A 180 9.66 16.07 3.03
CA ARG A 180 9.63 17.54 2.96
C ARG A 180 10.21 18.11 1.68
N PHE A 181 11.19 17.41 1.10
CA PHE A 181 11.91 17.88 -0.08
C PHE A 181 11.18 17.57 -1.41
N LEU A 182 10.18 16.71 -1.41
CA LEU A 182 9.53 16.25 -2.65
C LEU A 182 8.34 17.12 -3.03
N PHE A 183 7.38 17.28 -2.12
CA PHE A 183 6.19 18.11 -2.28
C PHE A 183 6.18 19.21 -1.24
N THR A 184 5.61 20.37 -1.57
CA THR A 184 5.17 21.33 -0.56
C THR A 184 3.97 20.78 0.21
N ASP A 185 3.65 21.37 1.37
CA ASP A 185 2.48 20.94 2.15
C ASP A 185 1.19 21.14 1.37
N GLN A 186 1.08 22.24 0.61
CA GLN A 186 -0.07 22.52 -0.25
C GLN A 186 -0.18 21.50 -1.41
N GLU A 187 0.93 21.15 -2.06
CA GLU A 187 0.94 20.14 -3.13
C GLU A 187 0.55 18.76 -2.61
N PHE A 188 1.04 18.39 -1.42
CA PHE A 188 0.65 17.13 -0.79
C PHE A 188 -0.85 17.10 -0.47
N GLU A 189 -1.38 18.18 0.10
CA GLU A 189 -2.80 18.32 0.44
C GLU A 189 -3.69 18.29 -0.82
N GLU A 190 -3.24 18.92 -1.91
CA GLU A 190 -4.01 19.03 -3.14
C GLU A 190 -3.91 17.76 -4.01
N TYR A 191 -2.70 17.15 -4.12
CA TYR A 191 -2.45 16.11 -5.14
C TYR A 191 -2.38 14.68 -4.57
N ILE A 192 -2.01 14.51 -3.32
CA ILE A 192 -1.74 13.18 -2.74
C ILE A 192 -2.80 12.77 -1.73
N MET A 193 -3.04 13.62 -0.74
CA MET A 193 -3.95 13.35 0.37
C MET A 193 -5.37 12.90 -0.05
N PRO A 194 -6.02 13.47 -1.10
CA PRO A 194 -7.35 13.06 -1.48
C PRO A 194 -7.41 11.59 -1.92
N PHE A 195 -6.41 11.12 -2.67
CA PHE A 195 -6.34 9.74 -3.14
C PHE A 195 -5.97 8.77 -2.02
N ASP A 196 -5.01 9.14 -1.17
CA ASP A 196 -4.67 8.34 0.00
C ASP A 196 -5.92 8.11 0.87
N LYS A 197 -6.65 9.18 1.18
CA LYS A 197 -7.89 9.10 1.95
C LYS A 197 -8.97 8.27 1.26
N GLN A 198 -9.13 8.40 -0.05
CA GLN A 198 -10.08 7.61 -0.83
C GLN A 198 -9.81 6.11 -0.68
N ILE A 199 -8.55 5.69 -0.87
CA ILE A 199 -8.14 4.28 -0.82
C ILE A 199 -8.29 3.73 0.61
N MET A 200 -7.84 4.47 1.61
CA MET A 200 -7.94 4.05 3.00
C MET A 200 -9.39 3.98 3.49
N ASN A 201 -10.25 4.90 3.05
CA ASN A 201 -11.68 4.86 3.36
C ASN A 201 -12.35 3.62 2.75
N ALA A 202 -11.98 3.19 1.55
CA ALA A 202 -12.52 1.98 0.94
C ALA A 202 -12.24 0.73 1.80
N CYS A 203 -11.07 0.63 2.44
CA CYS A 203 -10.78 -0.43 3.40
C CYS A 203 -11.69 -0.35 4.65
N LEU A 204 -11.86 0.86 5.21
CA LEU A 204 -12.71 1.06 6.39
C LEU A 204 -14.18 0.76 6.10
N GLU A 205 -14.70 1.19 4.94
CA GLU A 205 -16.07 0.92 4.49
C GLU A 205 -16.35 -0.57 4.30
N ALA A 206 -15.32 -1.32 3.90
CA ALA A 206 -15.39 -2.78 3.84
C ALA A 206 -15.31 -3.48 5.23
N GLY A 207 -15.09 -2.73 6.30
CA GLY A 207 -14.98 -3.25 7.67
C GLY A 207 -13.56 -3.59 8.12
N GLY A 208 -12.55 -3.26 7.33
CA GLY A 208 -11.14 -3.45 7.68
C GLY A 208 -10.57 -2.31 8.53
N ASN A 209 -9.30 -2.43 8.87
CA ASN A 209 -8.53 -1.39 9.56
C ASN A 209 -7.32 -0.98 8.72
N ASN A 210 -6.79 0.21 8.96
CA ASN A 210 -5.60 0.70 8.27
C ASN A 210 -4.43 0.84 9.24
N ILE A 211 -3.28 0.29 8.85
CA ILE A 211 -1.98 0.66 9.42
C ILE A 211 -1.27 1.51 8.38
N LEU A 212 -0.96 2.76 8.71
CA LEU A 212 -0.22 3.66 7.83
C LEU A 212 1.28 3.49 8.06
N HIS A 213 1.98 3.05 7.04
CA HIS A 213 3.43 3.11 6.97
C HIS A 213 3.87 4.38 6.21
N MET A 214 4.42 5.34 6.95
CA MET A 214 4.99 6.58 6.39
C MET A 214 6.41 6.29 5.94
N CYS A 215 6.55 5.98 4.66
CA CYS A 215 7.78 5.46 4.08
C CYS A 215 8.82 6.57 3.85
N LYS A 216 10.11 6.21 3.96
CA LYS A 216 11.30 7.03 3.68
C LYS A 216 11.73 7.97 4.81
N THR A 217 12.68 8.83 4.50
CA THR A 217 13.34 9.76 5.45
C THR A 217 12.80 11.17 5.32
N ASP A 218 12.99 11.99 6.34
CA ASP A 218 12.57 13.39 6.36
C ASP A 218 11.07 13.60 6.09
N VAL A 219 10.24 12.69 6.61
CA VAL A 219 8.80 12.74 6.44
C VAL A 219 8.19 13.83 7.30
N ASN A 220 7.29 14.63 6.71
CA ASN A 220 6.46 15.57 7.44
C ASN A 220 5.22 14.87 8.01
N PHE A 221 5.30 14.39 9.25
CA PHE A 221 4.21 13.68 9.92
C PHE A 221 2.93 14.53 10.07
N ASP A 222 3.04 15.84 10.06
CA ASP A 222 1.89 16.74 10.18
C ASP A 222 0.93 16.62 9.01
N ARG A 223 1.40 16.24 7.84
CA ARG A 223 0.60 15.97 6.64
C ARG A 223 -0.44 14.87 6.85
N TYR A 224 -0.17 13.95 7.76
CA TYR A 224 -1.02 12.78 8.02
C TYR A 224 -1.99 12.94 9.20
N LYS A 225 -1.93 14.06 9.94
CA LYS A 225 -2.78 14.32 11.12
C LYS A 225 -4.28 14.28 10.83
N SER A 226 -4.68 14.62 9.60
CA SER A 226 -6.09 14.64 9.18
C SER A 226 -6.60 13.28 8.66
N TYR A 227 -5.74 12.28 8.59
CA TYR A 227 -6.14 10.93 8.18
C TYR A 227 -6.93 10.28 9.33
N LYS A 228 -8.07 9.64 9.01
CA LYS A 228 -8.94 9.01 10.01
C LYS A 228 -8.81 7.50 9.97
N GLY A 229 -9.12 6.86 11.10
CA GLY A 229 -9.11 5.40 11.19
C GLY A 229 -7.72 4.81 11.08
N LEU A 230 -6.69 5.60 11.42
CA LEU A 230 -5.31 5.18 11.36
C LEU A 230 -4.84 4.66 12.70
N TYR A 231 -4.18 3.54 12.61
CA TYR A 231 -3.21 3.12 13.60
C TYR A 231 -1.84 3.39 12.96
N THR A 232 -1.12 4.37 13.48
CA THR A 232 0.24 4.66 13.01
C THR A 232 1.22 3.84 13.84
N ASP A 233 2.16 3.19 13.18
CA ASP A 233 3.40 2.79 13.80
C ASP A 233 4.19 4.08 14.09
N ARG A 234 4.23 4.48 15.35
CA ARG A 234 5.11 5.54 15.84
C ARG A 234 6.41 4.94 16.32
#